data_d052c34e59ed5564fd703366e23c83b7
#
_entry.id   d052c34e59ed5564fd703366e23c83b7
#
_cell.length_a   1.000
_cell.length_b   1.000
_cell.length_c   1.000
_cell.angle_alpha   90.00
_cell.angle_beta   90.00
_cell.angle_gamma   90.00
#
_symmetry.space_group_name_H-M   'P 1'
#
loop_
_entity.id
_entity.type
_entity.pdbx_description
1 polymer ?
#
loop_
_entity_poly.entity_id
_entity_poly.type
_entity_poly.pdbx_seq_one_letter_code
_entity_poly.pdbx_strand_id
1 'polypeptide(L)'
;MKRIFVIVLLLSCQLRFFAQRCESFSYYKAQEAQDALIADKVKVIESFVNGQLQNHVAGRGNGNETIIKIPVVVHILYHSPEEKISDAVVQSQIDVLNKCFRRLNADTIKTPLRFQSVAADCGIEFQLATADVRRRSTSGIIKKYTPVAKWKMDDKMKFNTSMGDDAWDATQYLNIWVCNLDRLAGYSSFPGGDLKLDGLVLDFGAFGAINEIATYGQGKTAVHEIGHWMGLKHLWGDTYCGDDGVDDTPKQASYTSGCPSSI
;
A
#
# COMPACT_ATOMS: atom_id res chain seq x y z
N MET A 1 -67.69 10.30 1.96
CA MET A 1 -66.57 9.42 2.38
C MET A 1 -65.38 9.79 1.55
N LYS A 2 -64.44 10.57 2.10
CA LYS A 2 -63.20 10.99 1.42
C LYS A 2 -62.13 9.99 1.74
N ARG A 3 -61.59 9.29 0.70
CA ARG A 3 -60.46 8.38 0.84
C ARG A 3 -59.17 9.21 0.80
N ILE A 4 -58.46 9.25 1.92
CA ILE A 4 -57.12 9.86 2.02
C ILE A 4 -56.13 8.81 1.55
N PHE A 5 -55.45 9.06 0.41
CA PHE A 5 -54.29 8.29 -0.05
C PHE A 5 -53.06 8.80 0.69
N VAL A 6 -52.51 7.98 1.59
CA VAL A 6 -51.22 8.24 2.22
C VAL A 6 -50.14 7.69 1.28
N ILE A 7 -49.46 8.58 0.60
CA ILE A 7 -48.25 8.24 -0.18
C ILE A 7 -47.08 8.15 0.82
N VAL A 8 -46.66 6.93 1.16
CA VAL A 8 -45.41 6.68 1.90
C VAL A 8 -44.27 6.84 0.94
N LEU A 9 -43.58 7.98 1.04
CA LEU A 9 -42.35 8.24 0.30
C LEU A 9 -41.21 7.42 0.97
N LEU A 10 -40.91 6.23 0.43
CA LEU A 10 -39.70 5.47 0.79
C LEU A 10 -38.48 6.24 0.30
N LEU A 11 -37.90 7.04 1.18
CA LEU A 11 -36.53 7.57 0.98
C LEU A 11 -35.60 6.36 1.06
N SER A 12 -35.24 5.78 -0.10
CA SER A 12 -34.15 4.87 -0.21
C SER A 12 -32.85 5.66 0.06
N CYS A 13 -32.36 5.61 1.30
CA CYS A 13 -31.04 6.07 1.64
C CYS A 13 -30.06 5.18 0.87
N GLN A 14 -29.64 5.63 -0.29
CA GLN A 14 -28.52 5.00 -1.01
C GLN A 14 -27.28 5.24 -0.17
N LEU A 15 -26.93 4.30 0.69
CA LEU A 15 -25.62 4.19 1.27
C LEU A 15 -24.64 4.02 0.09
N ARG A 16 -24.09 5.12 -0.36
CA ARG A 16 -22.95 5.09 -1.27
C ARG A 16 -21.80 4.51 -0.45
N PHE A 17 -21.54 3.23 -0.62
CA PHE A 17 -20.27 2.65 -0.24
C PHE A 17 -19.23 3.34 -1.10
N PHE A 18 -18.57 4.36 -0.56
CA PHE A 18 -17.35 4.85 -1.15
C PHE A 18 -16.35 3.72 -1.00
N ALA A 19 -15.99 3.08 -2.12
CA ALA A 19 -14.80 2.24 -2.15
C ALA A 19 -13.67 3.08 -1.55
N GLN A 20 -13.03 2.57 -0.51
CA GLN A 20 -11.89 3.25 0.12
C GLN A 20 -10.84 3.43 -0.98
N ARG A 21 -10.55 4.67 -1.32
CA ARG A 21 -9.58 5.01 -2.36
C ARG A 21 -8.19 4.95 -1.77
N CYS A 22 -7.23 4.52 -2.57
CA CYS A 22 -5.82 4.81 -2.33
C CYS A 22 -5.60 6.32 -2.47
N GLU A 23 -4.92 6.93 -1.50
CA GLU A 23 -4.62 8.36 -1.49
C GLU A 23 -3.10 8.64 -1.57
N SER A 24 -2.29 7.65 -1.97
CA SER A 24 -0.82 7.79 -2.03
C SER A 24 -0.37 8.91 -2.95
N PHE A 25 -1.06 9.13 -4.07
CA PHE A 25 -0.74 10.27 -4.94
C PHE A 25 -1.12 11.62 -4.32
N SER A 26 -2.29 11.73 -3.67
CA SER A 26 -2.69 12.94 -2.94
C SER A 26 -1.71 13.24 -1.81
N TYR A 27 -1.24 12.20 -1.11
CA TYR A 27 -0.24 12.30 -0.07
C TYR A 27 1.11 12.79 -0.63
N TYR A 28 1.58 12.21 -1.73
CA TYR A 28 2.79 12.66 -2.42
C TYR A 28 2.69 14.14 -2.81
N LYS A 29 1.57 14.58 -3.39
CA LYS A 29 1.36 15.98 -3.75
C LYS A 29 1.34 16.92 -2.55
N ALA A 30 0.82 16.48 -1.41
CA ALA A 30 0.86 17.25 -0.18
C ALA A 30 2.30 17.40 0.36
N GLN A 31 3.12 16.34 0.27
CA GLN A 31 4.55 16.40 0.62
C GLN A 31 5.35 17.30 -0.33
N GLU A 32 5.14 17.18 -1.65
CA GLU A 32 5.76 18.04 -2.68
C GLU A 32 5.44 19.53 -2.45
N ALA A 33 4.22 19.84 -2.03
CA ALA A 33 3.82 21.23 -1.72
C ALA A 33 4.53 21.77 -0.46
N GLN A 34 4.96 20.91 0.45
CA GLN A 34 5.70 21.29 1.66
C GLN A 34 7.22 21.38 1.43
N ASP A 35 7.76 20.55 0.56
CA ASP A 35 9.18 20.51 0.19
C ASP A 35 9.36 20.39 -1.33
N ALA A 36 9.67 21.52 -1.97
CA ALA A 36 9.88 21.57 -3.42
C ALA A 36 11.05 20.68 -3.91
N LEU A 37 11.98 20.28 -3.03
CA LEU A 37 13.09 19.41 -3.40
C LEU A 37 12.64 17.97 -3.66
N ILE A 38 11.46 17.57 -3.19
CA ILE A 38 10.93 16.22 -3.41
C ILE A 38 10.76 15.95 -4.90
N ALA A 39 10.19 16.90 -5.66
CA ALA A 39 10.01 16.74 -7.09
C ALA A 39 11.35 16.52 -7.83
N ASP A 40 12.42 17.21 -7.44
CA ASP A 40 13.72 17.04 -8.05
C ASP A 40 14.39 15.72 -7.67
N LYS A 41 14.24 15.27 -6.42
CA LYS A 41 14.70 13.94 -5.99
C LYS A 41 13.99 12.83 -6.76
N VAL A 42 12.67 12.93 -6.95
CA VAL A 42 11.89 11.97 -7.74
C VAL A 42 12.39 11.91 -9.19
N LYS A 43 12.63 13.04 -9.84
CA LYS A 43 13.20 13.06 -11.20
C LYS A 43 14.57 12.36 -11.29
N VAL A 44 15.43 12.56 -10.28
CA VAL A 44 16.73 11.87 -10.22
C VAL A 44 16.53 10.36 -10.09
N ILE A 45 15.60 9.92 -9.25
CA ILE A 45 15.28 8.50 -9.05
C ILE A 45 14.68 7.91 -10.34
N GLU A 46 13.70 8.59 -10.97
CA GLU A 46 13.12 8.14 -12.24
C GLU A 46 14.19 8.04 -13.36
N SER A 47 15.09 9.02 -13.43
CA SER A 47 16.19 9.00 -14.41
C SER A 47 17.14 7.82 -14.16
N PHE A 48 17.46 7.53 -12.90
CA PHE A 48 18.28 6.36 -12.54
C PHE A 48 17.59 5.06 -12.93
N VAL A 49 16.30 4.89 -12.58
CA VAL A 49 15.51 3.69 -12.92
C VAL A 49 15.46 3.49 -14.42
N ASN A 50 15.15 4.53 -15.19
CA ASN A 50 15.10 4.46 -16.67
C ASN A 50 16.46 4.09 -17.27
N GLY A 51 17.55 4.62 -16.72
CA GLY A 51 18.90 4.26 -17.13
C GLY A 51 19.23 2.77 -16.87
N GLN A 52 18.79 2.23 -15.71
CA GLN A 52 18.95 0.81 -15.40
C GLN A 52 18.10 -0.08 -16.32
N LEU A 53 16.86 0.31 -16.60
CA LEU A 53 15.98 -0.46 -17.50
C LEU A 53 16.60 -0.59 -18.90
N GLN A 54 17.16 0.48 -19.47
CA GLN A 54 17.84 0.43 -20.77
C GLN A 54 19.05 -0.51 -20.78
N ASN A 55 19.80 -0.55 -19.68
CA ASN A 55 20.96 -1.43 -19.55
C ASN A 55 20.55 -2.90 -19.35
N HIS A 56 19.45 -3.19 -18.66
CA HIS A 56 18.96 -4.54 -18.40
C HIS A 56 18.24 -5.19 -19.57
N VAL A 57 17.66 -4.43 -20.49
CA VAL A 57 17.06 -4.97 -21.74
C VAL A 57 18.12 -5.68 -22.60
N ALA A 58 19.39 -5.26 -22.52
CA ALA A 58 20.52 -5.91 -23.21
C ALA A 58 21.04 -7.19 -22.52
N GLY A 59 20.61 -7.48 -21.29
CA GLY A 59 21.19 -8.52 -20.43
C GLY A 59 20.21 -9.50 -19.79
N ARG A 60 19.07 -9.82 -20.42
CA ARG A 60 18.21 -10.94 -19.99
C ARG A 60 18.93 -12.29 -20.19
N GLY A 61 19.96 -12.51 -19.39
CA GLY A 61 20.70 -13.76 -19.30
C GLY A 61 20.25 -14.57 -18.09
N ASN A 62 20.18 -15.88 -18.27
CA ASN A 62 19.91 -16.92 -17.28
C ASN A 62 20.88 -16.86 -16.06
N GLY A 63 20.81 -15.82 -15.26
CA GLY A 63 21.56 -15.70 -14.01
C GLY A 63 20.66 -16.11 -12.83
N ASN A 64 21.24 -16.77 -11.83
CA ASN A 64 20.59 -16.98 -10.53
C ASN A 64 20.11 -15.60 -10.02
N GLU A 65 18.81 -15.34 -10.12
CA GLU A 65 18.24 -14.08 -9.63
C GLU A 65 18.43 -14.05 -8.12
N THR A 66 19.24 -13.10 -7.66
CA THR A 66 19.44 -12.89 -6.23
C THR A 66 18.14 -12.35 -5.63
N ILE A 67 17.55 -13.09 -4.71
CA ILE A 67 16.36 -12.65 -4.00
C ILE A 67 16.73 -11.51 -3.06
N ILE A 68 16.08 -10.37 -3.23
CA ILE A 68 16.21 -9.21 -2.35
C ILE A 68 15.30 -9.43 -1.13
N LYS A 69 15.87 -9.45 0.06
CA LYS A 69 15.09 -9.56 1.31
C LYS A 69 14.96 -8.21 1.98
N ILE A 70 13.73 -7.78 2.20
CA ILE A 70 13.39 -6.49 2.83
C ILE A 70 12.94 -6.76 4.28
N PRO A 71 13.71 -6.31 5.29
CA PRO A 71 13.28 -6.38 6.68
C PRO A 71 12.11 -5.43 6.92
N VAL A 72 11.05 -5.93 7.57
CA VAL A 72 9.80 -5.20 7.84
C VAL A 72 9.63 -5.02 9.34
N VAL A 73 9.26 -3.83 9.78
CA VAL A 73 8.74 -3.56 11.10
C VAL A 73 7.28 -3.11 11.01
N VAL A 74 6.41 -3.72 11.83
CA VAL A 74 4.98 -3.40 11.85
C VAL A 74 4.63 -2.73 13.17
N HIS A 75 4.18 -1.46 13.10
CA HIS A 75 3.76 -0.63 14.21
C HIS A 75 2.23 -0.69 14.33
N ILE A 76 1.71 -1.49 15.25
CA ILE A 76 0.27 -1.62 15.50
C ILE A 76 -0.13 -0.60 16.55
N LEU A 77 -0.84 0.46 16.13
CA LEU A 77 -1.38 1.50 17.01
C LEU A 77 -2.85 1.18 17.26
N TYR A 78 -3.19 0.81 18.49
CA TYR A 78 -4.54 0.39 18.84
C TYR A 78 -5.16 1.26 19.92
N HIS A 79 -6.41 1.64 19.73
CA HIS A 79 -7.25 2.34 20.72
C HIS A 79 -8.20 1.35 21.41
N SER A 80 -8.71 0.38 20.67
CA SER A 80 -9.62 -0.65 21.15
C SER A 80 -9.00 -2.05 21.03
N PRO A 81 -9.54 -3.06 21.76
CA PRO A 81 -9.09 -4.45 21.64
C PRO A 81 -9.15 -5.01 20.22
N GLU A 82 -10.14 -4.61 19.42
CA GLU A 82 -10.36 -5.08 18.04
C GLU A 82 -9.25 -4.60 17.11
N GLU A 83 -8.69 -3.41 17.36
CA GLU A 83 -7.60 -2.83 16.58
C GLU A 83 -6.24 -3.48 16.92
N LYS A 84 -6.15 -4.19 18.07
CA LYS A 84 -4.95 -4.92 18.49
C LYS A 84 -4.81 -6.25 17.77
N ILE A 85 -4.59 -6.17 16.45
CA ILE A 85 -4.47 -7.36 15.60
C ILE A 85 -3.40 -8.34 16.12
N SER A 86 -3.61 -9.64 15.84
CA SER A 86 -2.71 -10.70 16.30
C SER A 86 -1.44 -10.81 15.45
N ASP A 87 -0.40 -11.43 16.00
CA ASP A 87 0.84 -11.71 15.26
C ASP A 87 0.56 -12.65 14.07
N ALA A 88 -0.43 -13.54 14.19
CA ALA A 88 -0.85 -14.41 13.09
C ALA A 88 -1.43 -13.60 11.90
N VAL A 89 -2.19 -12.52 12.16
CA VAL A 89 -2.66 -11.60 11.12
C VAL A 89 -1.47 -10.90 10.46
N VAL A 90 -0.49 -10.44 11.24
CA VAL A 90 0.73 -9.84 10.70
C VAL A 90 1.49 -10.83 9.81
N GLN A 91 1.70 -12.06 10.28
CA GLN A 91 2.37 -13.09 9.48
C GLN A 91 1.61 -13.39 8.19
N SER A 92 0.28 -13.46 8.24
CA SER A 92 -0.53 -13.67 7.03
C SER A 92 -0.36 -12.57 6.00
N GLN A 93 -0.12 -11.31 6.45
CA GLN A 93 0.19 -10.21 5.53
C GLN A 93 1.56 -10.40 4.87
N ILE A 94 2.59 -10.78 5.63
CA ILE A 94 3.93 -11.08 5.07
C ILE A 94 3.84 -12.21 4.05
N ASP A 95 3.06 -13.26 4.34
CA ASP A 95 2.85 -14.38 3.41
C ASP A 95 2.18 -13.94 2.11
N VAL A 96 1.19 -13.03 2.18
CA VAL A 96 0.56 -12.44 0.98
C VAL A 96 1.56 -11.62 0.18
N LEU A 97 2.36 -10.77 0.83
CA LEU A 97 3.40 -10.00 0.16
C LEU A 97 4.35 -10.92 -0.61
N ASN A 98 4.89 -11.94 0.07
CA ASN A 98 5.83 -12.87 -0.53
C ASN A 98 5.20 -13.64 -1.70
N LYS A 99 3.97 -14.13 -1.55
CA LYS A 99 3.26 -14.79 -2.65
C LYS A 99 3.07 -13.88 -3.85
N CYS A 100 2.72 -12.60 -3.64
CA CYS A 100 2.45 -11.67 -4.73
C CYS A 100 3.74 -11.22 -5.42
N PHE A 101 4.76 -10.82 -4.68
CA PHE A 101 6.03 -10.32 -5.24
C PHE A 101 6.91 -11.44 -5.83
N ARG A 102 6.66 -12.70 -5.46
CA ARG A 102 7.25 -13.88 -6.07
C ARG A 102 6.35 -14.55 -7.10
N ARG A 103 5.25 -13.89 -7.48
CA ARG A 103 4.27 -14.43 -8.44
C ARG A 103 3.79 -15.86 -8.12
N LEU A 104 3.66 -16.19 -6.84
CA LEU A 104 3.19 -17.49 -6.32
C LEU A 104 1.72 -17.44 -5.85
N ASN A 105 1.04 -16.31 -6.01
CA ASN A 105 -0.37 -16.15 -5.65
C ASN A 105 -1.29 -16.89 -6.64
N ALA A 106 -2.40 -17.41 -6.15
CA ALA A 106 -3.35 -18.19 -6.96
C ALA A 106 -3.96 -17.40 -8.14
N ASP A 107 -3.95 -16.06 -8.08
CA ASP A 107 -4.49 -15.20 -9.13
C ASP A 107 -3.65 -15.21 -10.41
N THR A 108 -2.42 -15.73 -10.39
CA THR A 108 -1.53 -15.79 -11.57
C THR A 108 -2.16 -16.51 -12.76
N ILE A 109 -3.02 -17.50 -12.50
CA ILE A 109 -3.77 -18.22 -13.55
C ILE A 109 -4.78 -17.32 -14.28
N LYS A 110 -5.18 -16.20 -13.69
CA LYS A 110 -6.12 -15.23 -14.26
C LYS A 110 -5.42 -14.16 -15.11
N THR A 111 -4.08 -14.21 -15.22
CA THR A 111 -3.33 -13.26 -16.05
C THR A 111 -3.79 -13.36 -17.51
N PRO A 112 -4.34 -12.29 -18.11
CA PRO A 112 -4.77 -12.30 -19.51
C PRO A 112 -3.62 -12.73 -20.44
N LEU A 113 -3.93 -13.48 -21.49
CA LEU A 113 -2.92 -14.06 -22.38
C LEU A 113 -1.91 -13.02 -22.90
N ARG A 114 -2.40 -11.83 -23.24
CA ARG A 114 -1.57 -10.72 -23.75
C ARG A 114 -0.52 -10.20 -22.75
N PHE A 115 -0.71 -10.45 -21.46
CA PHE A 115 0.23 -10.01 -20.40
C PHE A 115 1.08 -11.15 -19.82
N GLN A 116 0.85 -12.39 -20.23
CA GLN A 116 1.59 -13.54 -19.67
C GLN A 116 3.09 -13.49 -19.96
N SER A 117 3.47 -12.95 -21.13
CA SER A 117 4.88 -12.84 -21.53
C SER A 117 5.66 -11.76 -20.76
N VAL A 118 4.96 -10.76 -20.21
CA VAL A 118 5.58 -9.66 -19.44
C VAL A 118 5.41 -9.81 -17.94
N ALA A 119 4.52 -10.71 -17.50
CA ALA A 119 4.30 -10.97 -16.08
C ALA A 119 5.52 -11.68 -15.47
N ALA A 120 6.15 -11.04 -14.48
CA ALA A 120 7.42 -11.47 -13.89
C ALA A 120 7.31 -11.78 -12.39
N ASP A 121 8.24 -12.59 -11.89
CA ASP A 121 8.60 -12.67 -10.47
C ASP A 121 9.50 -11.46 -10.16
N CYS A 122 9.15 -10.67 -9.14
CA CYS A 122 9.93 -9.49 -8.77
C CYS A 122 11.26 -9.83 -8.07
N GLY A 123 11.47 -11.08 -7.64
CA GLY A 123 12.66 -11.50 -6.89
C GLY A 123 12.76 -10.83 -5.51
N ILE A 124 11.66 -10.37 -4.92
CA ILE A 124 11.63 -9.66 -3.65
C ILE A 124 10.87 -10.48 -2.61
N GLU A 125 11.45 -10.58 -1.42
CA GLU A 125 10.84 -11.20 -0.25
C GLU A 125 10.83 -10.24 0.93
N PHE A 126 9.76 -10.26 1.71
CA PHE A 126 9.59 -9.49 2.93
C PHE A 126 9.72 -10.42 4.13
N GLN A 127 10.42 -9.97 5.15
CA GLN A 127 10.57 -10.73 6.38
C GLN A 127 10.46 -9.81 7.59
N LEU A 128 9.78 -10.23 8.65
CA LEU A 128 9.75 -9.47 9.89
C LEU A 128 11.18 -9.29 10.42
N ALA A 129 11.50 -8.09 10.89
CA ALA A 129 12.80 -7.79 11.45
C ALA A 129 13.08 -8.69 12.67
N THR A 130 14.25 -9.29 12.71
CA THR A 130 14.69 -10.15 13.84
C THR A 130 15.62 -9.40 14.81
N ALA A 131 16.12 -8.23 14.39
CA ALA A 131 16.92 -7.32 15.21
C ALA A 131 16.36 -5.90 15.09
N ASP A 132 16.36 -5.15 16.19
CA ASP A 132 16.00 -3.74 16.22
C ASP A 132 17.20 -2.86 15.80
N VAL A 133 16.98 -1.54 15.74
CA VAL A 133 18.02 -0.55 15.38
C VAL A 133 19.25 -0.56 16.33
N ARG A 134 19.12 -1.16 17.51
CA ARG A 134 20.22 -1.38 18.49
C ARG A 134 20.76 -2.81 18.44
N ARG A 135 20.39 -3.60 17.43
CA ARG A 135 20.76 -5.01 17.25
C ARG A 135 20.26 -5.94 18.37
N ARG A 136 19.21 -5.57 19.08
CA ARG A 136 18.56 -6.44 20.07
C ARG A 136 17.53 -7.30 19.35
N SER A 137 17.35 -8.53 19.83
CA SER A 137 16.33 -9.45 19.29
C SER A 137 14.93 -8.85 19.38
N THR A 138 14.15 -9.02 18.31
CA THR A 138 12.78 -8.53 18.18
C THR A 138 11.93 -9.49 17.32
N SER A 139 10.61 -9.39 17.43
CA SER A 139 9.67 -10.05 16.51
C SER A 139 9.38 -9.20 15.25
N GLY A 140 9.88 -7.97 15.18
CA GLY A 140 9.50 -7.02 14.12
C GLY A 140 8.06 -6.48 14.27
N ILE A 141 7.35 -6.79 15.36
CA ILE A 141 5.98 -6.37 15.62
C ILE A 141 5.96 -5.54 16.89
N ILE A 142 5.51 -4.29 16.77
CA ILE A 142 5.34 -3.36 17.89
C ILE A 142 3.84 -3.16 18.09
N LYS A 143 3.34 -3.38 19.32
CA LYS A 143 1.95 -3.11 19.68
C LYS A 143 1.90 -1.99 20.69
N LYS A 144 1.34 -0.86 20.30
CA LYS A 144 1.30 0.35 21.12
C LYS A 144 -0.12 0.83 21.30
N TYR A 145 -0.54 0.95 22.56
CA TYR A 145 -1.79 1.62 22.87
C TYR A 145 -1.70 3.11 22.56
N THR A 146 -2.78 3.66 22.02
CA THR A 146 -2.92 5.10 21.75
C THR A 146 -4.29 5.60 22.22
N PRO A 147 -4.40 6.81 22.78
CA PRO A 147 -5.69 7.43 23.06
C PRO A 147 -6.38 7.95 21.79
N VAL A 148 -5.71 7.94 20.64
CA VAL A 148 -6.24 8.42 19.36
C VAL A 148 -7.13 7.34 18.74
N ALA A 149 -8.44 7.57 18.70
CA ALA A 149 -9.40 6.60 18.20
C ALA A 149 -9.42 6.49 16.66
N LYS A 150 -9.03 7.54 15.94
CA LYS A 150 -8.95 7.55 14.48
C LYS A 150 -7.82 8.45 14.00
N TRP A 151 -7.11 7.97 13.00
CA TRP A 151 -5.99 8.68 12.37
C TRP A 151 -6.38 9.22 11.00
N LYS A 152 -5.75 10.32 10.61
CA LYS A 152 -5.90 10.94 9.29
C LYS A 152 -4.59 10.83 8.51
N MET A 153 -4.62 11.13 7.23
CA MET A 153 -3.43 11.21 6.39
C MET A 153 -2.64 12.51 6.69
N ASP A 154 -2.13 12.63 7.93
CA ASP A 154 -1.39 13.81 8.44
C ASP A 154 -0.08 13.42 9.15
N ASP A 155 0.37 12.18 8.96
CA ASP A 155 1.60 11.58 9.50
C ASP A 155 1.73 11.53 11.03
N LYS A 156 0.73 11.97 11.78
CA LYS A 156 0.81 11.97 13.25
C LYS A 156 1.01 10.59 13.85
N MET A 157 0.49 9.53 13.17
CA MET A 157 0.71 8.14 13.60
C MET A 157 2.20 7.74 13.54
N LYS A 158 3.02 8.44 12.77
CA LYS A 158 4.45 8.15 12.59
C LYS A 158 5.34 8.81 13.64
N PHE A 159 4.76 9.44 14.69
CA PHE A 159 5.52 10.15 15.72
C PHE A 159 5.03 9.85 17.13
N ASN A 160 5.98 9.52 18.01
CA ASN A 160 5.74 9.34 19.45
C ASN A 160 5.15 10.62 20.10
N THR A 161 5.56 11.79 19.65
CA THR A 161 5.09 13.09 20.15
C THR A 161 3.60 13.32 19.89
N SER A 162 3.03 12.62 18.92
CA SER A 162 1.59 12.67 18.56
C SER A 162 0.84 11.42 19.05
N MET A 163 1.38 10.66 20.01
CA MET A 163 0.82 9.39 20.49
C MET A 163 0.83 8.26 19.45
N GLY A 164 1.56 8.45 18.34
CA GLY A 164 1.91 7.43 17.35
C GLY A 164 3.17 6.67 17.75
N ASP A 165 3.91 6.17 16.76
CA ASP A 165 5.18 5.46 16.97
C ASP A 165 6.20 5.87 15.91
N ASP A 166 7.44 6.19 16.36
CA ASP A 166 8.48 6.69 15.46
C ASP A 166 8.95 5.60 14.49
N ALA A 167 9.28 6.00 13.26
CA ALA A 167 9.87 5.11 12.27
C ALA A 167 11.19 4.51 12.78
N TRP A 168 11.45 3.25 12.44
CA TRP A 168 12.80 2.72 12.46
C TRP A 168 13.56 3.24 11.24
N ASP A 169 14.89 3.12 11.26
CA ASP A 169 15.77 3.57 10.18
C ASP A 169 15.30 3.04 8.81
N ALA A 170 14.69 3.90 8.00
CA ALA A 170 14.12 3.54 6.70
C ALA A 170 15.17 3.12 5.67
N THR A 171 16.47 3.32 5.95
CA THR A 171 17.55 2.80 5.11
C THR A 171 17.79 1.30 5.32
N GLN A 172 17.20 0.72 6.38
CA GLN A 172 17.37 -0.68 6.76
C GLN A 172 16.06 -1.44 6.90
N TYR A 173 14.93 -0.75 7.14
CA TYR A 173 13.64 -1.37 7.43
C TYR A 173 12.53 -0.70 6.64
N LEU A 174 11.63 -1.51 6.09
CA LEU A 174 10.32 -1.03 5.66
C LEU A 174 9.43 -0.87 6.89
N ASN A 175 8.98 0.36 7.17
CA ASN A 175 8.05 0.67 8.25
C ASN A 175 6.61 0.53 7.75
N ILE A 176 5.78 -0.20 8.49
CA ILE A 176 4.34 -0.34 8.23
C ILE A 176 3.58 0.04 9.49
N TRP A 177 2.82 1.14 9.46
CA TRP A 177 1.90 1.51 10.54
C TRP A 177 0.53 0.93 10.25
N VAL A 178 -0.03 0.23 11.22
CA VAL A 178 -1.38 -0.34 11.18
C VAL A 178 -2.21 0.34 12.26
N CYS A 179 -3.28 1.02 11.86
CA CYS A 179 -4.08 1.82 12.78
C CYS A 179 -5.51 1.97 12.24
N ASN A 180 -6.41 2.56 13.02
CA ASN A 180 -7.76 2.90 12.56
C ASN A 180 -7.71 4.18 11.72
N LEU A 181 -7.73 4.05 10.39
CA LEU A 181 -7.73 5.17 9.45
C LEU A 181 -9.13 5.71 9.19
N ASP A 182 -9.28 7.03 9.16
CA ASP A 182 -10.55 7.66 8.82
C ASP A 182 -10.82 7.57 7.31
N ARG A 183 -11.65 6.62 6.90
CA ARG A 183 -12.16 6.42 5.54
C ARG A 183 -11.11 6.11 4.46
N LEU A 184 -9.95 5.57 4.86
CA LEU A 184 -8.89 5.11 3.96
C LEU A 184 -8.56 3.65 4.24
N ALA A 185 -8.22 2.89 3.20
CA ALA A 185 -7.67 1.54 3.37
C ALA A 185 -6.17 1.60 3.64
N GLY A 186 -5.49 2.59 3.07
CA GLY A 186 -4.07 2.81 3.25
C GLY A 186 -3.53 3.91 2.36
N TYR A 187 -2.26 4.21 2.58
CA TYR A 187 -1.42 5.06 1.73
C TYR A 187 0.05 4.75 2.01
N SER A 188 0.92 5.16 1.10
CA SER A 188 2.37 5.03 1.24
C SER A 188 3.12 6.30 0.86
N SER A 189 4.35 6.43 1.35
CA SER A 189 5.31 7.37 0.77
C SER A 189 5.73 6.91 -0.64
N PHE A 190 6.06 7.88 -1.50
CA PHE A 190 6.81 7.62 -2.73
C PHE A 190 8.32 7.78 -2.45
N PRO A 191 9.20 7.18 -3.29
CA PRO A 191 10.63 7.38 -3.16
C PRO A 191 11.03 8.87 -3.23
N GLY A 192 12.02 9.28 -2.43
CA GLY A 192 12.54 10.66 -2.43
C GLY A 192 12.01 11.57 -1.32
N GLY A 193 11.04 11.12 -0.52
CA GLY A 193 10.50 11.83 0.63
C GLY A 193 11.43 11.86 1.86
N ASP A 194 10.90 12.36 2.99
CA ASP A 194 11.58 12.32 4.30
C ASP A 194 11.61 10.87 4.83
N LEU A 195 12.80 10.38 5.18
CA LEU A 195 13.00 9.04 5.72
C LEU A 195 12.24 8.77 7.03
N LYS A 196 11.89 9.82 7.80
CA LYS A 196 11.04 9.69 8.98
C LYS A 196 9.58 9.38 8.67
N LEU A 197 9.16 9.67 7.44
CA LEU A 197 7.82 9.45 6.94
C LEU A 197 7.74 8.24 6.00
N ASP A 198 8.90 7.62 5.72
CA ASP A 198 9.00 6.55 4.73
C ASP A 198 8.32 5.26 5.21
N GLY A 199 7.51 4.68 4.33
CA GLY A 199 6.78 3.45 4.58
C GLY A 199 5.28 3.55 4.27
N LEU A 200 4.53 2.59 4.82
CA LEU A 200 3.10 2.43 4.58
C LEU A 200 2.29 2.74 5.82
N VAL A 201 1.10 3.30 5.63
CA VAL A 201 0.05 3.38 6.67
C VAL A 201 -1.17 2.63 6.17
N LEU A 202 -1.66 1.67 6.95
CA LEU A 202 -2.76 0.78 6.56
C LEU A 202 -3.84 0.77 7.63
N ASP A 203 -5.10 0.74 7.20
CA ASP A 203 -6.21 0.50 8.10
C ASP A 203 -6.15 -0.94 8.64
N PHE A 204 -6.39 -1.11 9.95
CA PHE A 204 -6.36 -2.43 10.58
C PHE A 204 -7.37 -3.40 9.95
N GLY A 205 -8.50 -2.90 9.40
CA GLY A 205 -9.49 -3.65 8.65
C GLY A 205 -9.11 -3.96 7.20
N ALA A 206 -7.96 -3.48 6.72
CA ALA A 206 -7.43 -3.76 5.39
C ALA A 206 -6.11 -4.53 5.42
N PHE A 207 -5.67 -4.95 6.61
CA PHE A 207 -4.38 -5.60 6.84
C PHE A 207 -4.52 -7.09 7.17
N GLY A 208 -3.74 -7.93 6.48
CA GLY A 208 -3.72 -9.38 6.66
C GLY A 208 -4.74 -10.13 5.80
N ALA A 209 -4.59 -11.45 5.71
CA ALA A 209 -5.44 -12.33 4.92
C ALA A 209 -6.35 -13.23 5.77
N ILE A 210 -6.16 -13.24 7.09
CA ILE A 210 -6.95 -14.03 8.06
C ILE A 210 -7.63 -13.13 9.10
N ASN A 211 -7.74 -11.83 8.83
CA ASN A 211 -8.37 -10.87 9.71
C ASN A 211 -9.90 -10.95 9.53
N GLU A 212 -10.60 -11.55 10.48
CA GLU A 212 -12.06 -11.78 10.42
C GLU A 212 -12.88 -10.49 10.39
N ILE A 213 -12.32 -9.40 10.91
CA ILE A 213 -12.98 -8.09 10.90
C ILE A 213 -12.60 -7.25 9.66
N ALA A 214 -11.74 -7.79 8.79
CA ALA A 214 -11.23 -7.07 7.64
C ALA A 214 -12.30 -6.90 6.55
N THR A 215 -12.59 -5.67 6.20
CA THR A 215 -13.43 -5.34 5.03
C THR A 215 -12.76 -5.78 3.73
N TYR A 216 -11.42 -5.79 3.69
CA TYR A 216 -10.58 -6.16 2.55
C TYR A 216 -9.61 -7.29 2.91
N GLY A 217 -10.14 -8.40 3.43
CA GLY A 217 -9.44 -9.51 4.06
C GLY A 217 -8.48 -10.34 3.19
N GLN A 218 -7.97 -9.82 2.07
CA GLN A 218 -7.04 -10.53 1.19
C GLN A 218 -5.59 -10.01 1.27
N GLY A 219 -5.31 -9.01 2.10
CA GLY A 219 -3.99 -8.40 2.24
C GLY A 219 -3.48 -7.67 1.00
N LYS A 220 -4.33 -7.46 -0.03
CA LYS A 220 -3.93 -6.84 -1.31
C LYS A 220 -3.71 -5.33 -1.21
N THR A 221 -4.28 -4.67 -0.20
CA THR A 221 -4.02 -3.26 0.07
C THR A 221 -2.54 -3.02 0.30
N ALA A 222 -1.89 -3.80 1.17
CA ALA A 222 -0.46 -3.67 1.39
C ALA A 222 0.38 -3.94 0.14
N VAL A 223 -0.03 -4.92 -0.71
CA VAL A 223 0.64 -5.18 -2.00
C VAL A 223 0.60 -3.96 -2.90
N HIS A 224 -0.57 -3.30 -2.98
CA HIS A 224 -0.79 -2.09 -3.76
C HIS A 224 0.07 -0.93 -3.24
N GLU A 225 0.04 -0.68 -1.94
CA GLU A 225 0.79 0.41 -1.32
C GLU A 225 2.32 0.21 -1.43
N ILE A 226 2.82 -1.03 -1.38
CA ILE A 226 4.23 -1.31 -1.64
C ILE A 226 4.59 -1.01 -3.09
N GLY A 227 3.68 -1.20 -4.05
CA GLY A 227 3.87 -0.76 -5.43
C GLY A 227 4.19 0.74 -5.49
N HIS A 228 3.42 1.57 -4.81
CA HIS A 228 3.67 3.01 -4.71
C HIS A 228 4.96 3.34 -3.95
N TRP A 229 5.23 2.65 -2.84
CA TRP A 229 6.47 2.81 -2.09
C TRP A 229 7.71 2.50 -2.96
N MET A 230 7.58 1.58 -3.93
CA MET A 230 8.61 1.29 -4.93
C MET A 230 8.59 2.24 -6.14
N GLY A 231 7.68 3.22 -6.17
CA GLY A 231 7.60 4.24 -7.21
C GLY A 231 6.60 3.97 -8.34
N LEU A 232 5.82 2.88 -8.28
CA LEU A 232 4.78 2.64 -9.28
C LEU A 232 3.64 3.63 -9.12
N LYS A 233 3.14 4.16 -10.24
CA LYS A 233 1.95 5.00 -10.31
C LYS A 233 0.71 4.15 -10.59
N HIS A 234 -0.48 4.71 -10.42
CA HIS A 234 -1.68 4.08 -10.94
C HIS A 234 -1.64 4.02 -12.48
N LEU A 235 -2.31 3.05 -13.08
CA LEU A 235 -2.32 2.83 -14.54
C LEU A 235 -2.76 4.07 -15.35
N TRP A 236 -3.56 4.96 -14.75
CA TRP A 236 -3.98 6.22 -15.39
C TRP A 236 -3.06 7.41 -15.05
N GLY A 237 -1.87 7.16 -14.46
CA GLY A 237 -0.89 8.19 -14.11
C GLY A 237 -1.43 9.27 -13.17
N ASP A 238 -2.49 8.95 -12.40
CA ASP A 238 -3.16 9.85 -11.44
C ASP A 238 -3.75 11.14 -12.04
N THR A 239 -3.90 11.17 -13.37
CA THR A 239 -4.56 12.23 -14.13
C THR A 239 -5.48 11.62 -15.20
N TYR A 240 -6.46 12.39 -15.69
CA TYR A 240 -7.31 11.90 -16.79
C TYR A 240 -6.48 11.63 -18.04
N CYS A 241 -6.56 10.40 -18.57
CA CYS A 241 -5.74 9.91 -19.70
C CYS A 241 -4.23 10.07 -19.47
N GLY A 242 -3.77 9.96 -18.23
CA GLY A 242 -2.35 10.02 -17.89
C GLY A 242 -1.57 8.76 -18.28
N ASP A 243 -0.31 8.74 -17.87
CA ASP A 243 0.65 7.69 -18.17
C ASP A 243 1.35 7.27 -16.88
N ASP A 244 1.41 5.98 -16.59
CA ASP A 244 2.11 5.46 -15.42
C ASP A 244 3.63 5.35 -15.61
N GLY A 245 4.10 5.54 -16.83
CA GLY A 245 5.52 5.46 -17.19
C GLY A 245 6.02 4.03 -17.40
N VAL A 246 5.11 3.05 -17.60
CA VAL A 246 5.44 1.64 -17.84
C VAL A 246 4.97 1.24 -19.24
N ASP A 247 5.91 0.89 -20.12
CA ASP A 247 5.65 0.70 -21.57
C ASP A 247 4.73 -0.48 -21.90
N ASP A 248 4.66 -1.51 -21.03
CA ASP A 248 3.85 -2.71 -21.26
C ASP A 248 2.44 -2.63 -20.67
N THR A 249 2.10 -1.54 -20.01
CA THR A 249 0.75 -1.26 -19.53
C THR A 249 -0.01 -0.36 -20.51
N PRO A 250 -1.26 -0.72 -20.91
CA PRO A 250 -2.04 0.14 -21.77
C PRO A 250 -2.51 1.39 -21.01
N LYS A 251 -2.45 2.55 -21.69
CA LYS A 251 -2.96 3.81 -21.13
C LYS A 251 -4.43 3.68 -20.74
N GLN A 252 -4.78 4.22 -19.59
CA GLN A 252 -6.12 4.16 -19.03
C GLN A 252 -6.65 5.56 -18.74
N ALA A 253 -7.91 5.81 -19.09
CA ALA A 253 -8.49 7.15 -18.93
C ALA A 253 -8.68 7.53 -17.45
N SER A 254 -9.01 6.56 -16.60
CA SER A 254 -9.31 6.78 -15.18
C SER A 254 -9.30 5.44 -14.44
N TYR A 255 -9.48 5.47 -13.12
CA TYR A 255 -9.66 4.25 -12.35
C TYR A 255 -10.88 3.45 -12.83
N THR A 256 -10.79 2.13 -12.73
CA THR A 256 -11.90 1.23 -13.01
C THR A 256 -12.45 0.67 -11.70
N SER A 257 -13.78 0.73 -11.53
CA SER A 257 -14.46 0.11 -10.39
C SER A 257 -15.19 -1.16 -10.83
N GLY A 258 -15.05 -2.23 -10.07
CA GLY A 258 -15.62 -3.55 -10.40
C GLY A 258 -14.86 -4.27 -11.52
N CYS A 259 -15.51 -5.28 -12.11
CA CYS A 259 -14.99 -5.99 -13.27
C CYS A 259 -15.72 -5.49 -14.53
N PRO A 260 -15.04 -4.75 -15.44
CA PRO A 260 -15.67 -4.34 -16.68
C PRO A 260 -16.04 -5.56 -17.51
N SER A 261 -17.26 -5.58 -18.04
CA SER A 261 -17.78 -6.66 -18.89
C SER A 261 -17.33 -6.56 -20.35
N SER A 262 -16.73 -5.44 -20.72
CA SER A 262 -16.15 -5.18 -22.05
C SER A 262 -14.91 -4.31 -21.92
N ILE A 263 -13.93 -4.57 -22.73
CA ILE A 263 -12.73 -3.74 -22.92
C ILE A 263 -12.94 -2.95 -24.20
#